data_b4c2b0fa8d2d9347d727c2569ba2d3da
#
_entry.id   b4c2b0fa8d2d9347d727c2569ba2d3da
#
_cell.length_a   1.000
_cell.length_b   1.000
_cell.length_c   1.000
_cell.angle_alpha   90.00
_cell.angle_beta   90.00
_cell.angle_gamma   90.00
#
_symmetry.space_group_name_H-M   'P 1'
#
loop_
_entity.id
_entity.type
_entity.pdbx_description
1 polymer ?
#
loop_
_entity_poly.entity_id
_entity_poly.type
_entity_poly.pdbx_seq_one_letter_code
_entity_poly.pdbx_strand_id
1 'polypeptide(L)'
;IKLIRKNIPFYNFIRIETTTQNGFPDLLCIGSIMDTILLEVKVAKGNKINLSSHQISTNLRLWNMKQGLNYIIVYVPKYANNLPPNSIYLYEGRKVKELALKGVNEPPTANNWDTISSYLLKVHEQRTTKSLEISQK
;
A
#
# COMPACT_ATOMS: atom_id res chain seq x y z
N ILE A 1 -0.98 11.23 -5.79
CA ILE A 1 -1.50 10.24 -6.75
C ILE A 1 -0.75 10.26 -8.08
N LYS A 2 -0.26 11.41 -8.54
CA LYS A 2 0.52 11.48 -9.78
C LYS A 2 1.80 10.65 -9.71
N LEU A 3 2.53 10.71 -8.58
CA LEU A 3 3.74 9.92 -8.38
C LEU A 3 3.43 8.42 -8.35
N ILE A 4 2.32 8.04 -7.73
CA ILE A 4 1.90 6.65 -7.68
C ILE A 4 1.60 6.15 -9.08
N ARG A 5 0.81 6.90 -9.87
CA ARG A 5 0.48 6.53 -11.25
C ARG A 5 1.72 6.40 -12.14
N LYS A 6 2.68 7.31 -11.97
CA LYS A 6 3.91 7.30 -12.75
C LYS A 6 4.76 6.07 -12.45
N ASN A 7 4.85 5.67 -11.18
CA ASN A 7 5.80 4.65 -10.72
C ASN A 7 5.23 3.25 -10.64
N ILE A 8 3.91 3.09 -10.55
CA ILE A 8 3.23 1.78 -10.64
C ILE A 8 2.12 1.84 -11.69
N PRO A 9 2.49 1.99 -12.98
CA PRO A 9 1.54 2.25 -14.07
C PRO A 9 0.68 1.05 -14.46
N PHE A 10 0.95 -0.13 -13.91
CA PHE A 10 0.20 -1.36 -14.19
C PHE A 10 -1.13 -1.42 -13.43
N TYR A 11 -1.46 -0.43 -12.61
CA TYR A 11 -2.76 -0.29 -11.95
C TYR A 11 -3.54 0.91 -12.48
N ASN A 12 -4.85 0.75 -12.50
CA ASN A 12 -5.80 1.86 -12.62
C ASN A 12 -6.25 2.24 -11.22
N PHE A 13 -6.23 3.53 -10.90
CA PHE A 13 -6.48 4.03 -9.56
C PHE A 13 -7.82 4.72 -9.49
N ILE A 14 -8.63 4.33 -8.51
CA ILE A 14 -9.90 4.96 -8.20
C ILE A 14 -9.81 5.53 -6.79
N ARG A 15 -10.01 6.85 -6.66
CA ARG A 15 -10.04 7.49 -5.36
C ARG A 15 -11.35 7.13 -4.65
N ILE A 16 -11.22 6.65 -3.42
CA ILE A 16 -12.38 6.29 -2.60
C ILE A 16 -12.70 7.47 -1.69
N GLU A 17 -13.90 8.01 -1.82
CA GLU A 17 -14.41 9.05 -0.94
C GLU A 17 -15.56 8.46 -0.15
N THR A 18 -15.36 8.29 1.16
CA THR A 18 -16.39 7.73 2.04
C THR A 18 -16.80 8.77 3.07
N THR A 19 -18.08 9.08 3.12
CA THR A 19 -18.66 9.94 4.15
C THR A 19 -19.14 9.15 5.36
N THR A 20 -19.31 7.83 5.21
CA THR A 20 -19.94 6.98 6.23
C THR A 20 -19.00 5.92 6.83
N GLN A 21 -17.91 5.56 6.15
CA GLN A 21 -16.93 4.61 6.67
C GLN A 21 -15.60 5.31 6.95
N ASN A 22 -15.38 5.66 8.20
CA ASN A 22 -14.10 6.21 8.63
C ASN A 22 -13.01 5.15 8.58
N GLY A 23 -11.82 5.54 8.14
CA GLY A 23 -10.65 4.69 8.17
C GLY A 23 -10.47 3.77 6.98
N PHE A 24 -11.36 3.81 5.99
CA PHE A 24 -11.19 3.04 4.76
C PHE A 24 -10.03 3.59 3.92
N PRO A 25 -9.25 2.72 3.23
CA PRO A 25 -8.13 3.18 2.39
C PRO A 25 -8.54 4.16 1.29
N ASP A 26 -7.58 5.01 0.89
CA ASP A 26 -7.82 6.13 -0.04
C ASP A 26 -8.00 5.71 -1.48
N LEU A 27 -7.32 4.67 -1.92
CA LEU A 27 -7.27 4.28 -3.33
C LEU A 27 -7.63 2.81 -3.53
N LEU A 28 -8.46 2.57 -4.53
CA LEU A 28 -8.71 1.25 -5.08
C LEU A 28 -7.83 1.10 -6.33
N CYS A 29 -7.01 0.07 -6.38
CA CYS A 29 -6.07 -0.18 -7.45
C CYS A 29 -6.48 -1.42 -8.22
N ILE A 30 -6.90 -1.23 -9.47
CA ILE A 30 -7.39 -2.30 -10.34
C ILE A 30 -6.45 -2.45 -11.51
N GLY A 31 -5.97 -3.67 -11.76
CA GLY A 31 -5.15 -4.00 -12.92
C GLY A 31 -5.79 -5.08 -13.77
N SER A 32 -5.47 -5.10 -15.08
CA SER A 32 -5.95 -6.14 -15.97
C SER A 32 -5.26 -7.49 -15.74
N ILE A 33 -4.00 -7.43 -15.28
CA ILE A 33 -3.17 -8.61 -15.01
C ILE A 33 -2.72 -8.67 -13.55
N MET A 34 -3.24 -7.77 -12.72
CA MET A 34 -2.85 -7.64 -11.32
C MET A 34 -4.06 -7.88 -10.43
N ASP A 35 -3.83 -8.45 -9.25
CA ASP A 35 -4.85 -8.53 -8.21
C ASP A 35 -5.25 -7.13 -7.76
N THR A 36 -6.52 -6.96 -7.44
CA THR A 36 -7.02 -5.70 -6.87
C THR A 36 -6.43 -5.50 -5.48
N ILE A 37 -5.89 -4.31 -5.23
CA ILE A 37 -5.39 -3.93 -3.91
C ILE A 37 -5.98 -2.58 -3.49
N LEU A 38 -5.89 -2.31 -2.19
CA LEU A 38 -6.29 -1.04 -1.59
C LEU A 38 -5.03 -0.36 -1.02
N LEU A 39 -4.90 0.95 -1.26
CA LEU A 39 -3.79 1.72 -0.74
C LEU A 39 -4.28 2.84 0.18
N GLU A 40 -3.71 2.89 1.37
CA GLU A 40 -3.77 4.04 2.26
C GLU A 40 -2.56 4.92 1.98
N VAL A 41 -2.78 6.20 1.70
CA VAL A 41 -1.70 7.14 1.38
C VAL A 41 -1.43 8.03 2.57
N LYS A 42 -0.19 8.06 3.04
CA LYS A 42 0.24 8.85 4.19
C LYS A 42 1.47 9.68 3.88
N VAL A 43 1.56 10.84 4.52
CA VAL A 43 2.73 11.71 4.47
C VAL A 43 3.28 11.79 5.89
N ALA A 44 4.55 11.43 6.07
CA ALA A 44 5.20 11.47 7.36
C ALA A 44 5.48 12.91 7.79
N LYS A 45 5.30 13.19 9.09
CA LYS A 45 5.73 14.43 9.74
C LYS A 45 6.93 14.09 10.61
N GLY A 46 8.14 14.37 10.12
CA GLY A 46 9.34 13.81 10.71
C GLY A 46 9.27 12.29 10.65
N ASN A 47 9.37 11.63 11.79
CA ASN A 47 9.25 10.18 11.88
C ASN A 47 7.81 9.69 12.04
N LYS A 48 6.89 10.57 12.36
CA LYS A 48 5.54 10.20 12.78
C LYS A 48 4.61 10.04 11.59
N ILE A 49 3.71 9.07 11.71
CA ILE A 49 2.64 8.83 10.76
C ILE A 49 1.33 8.87 11.52
N ASN A 50 0.44 9.76 11.10
CA ASN A 50 -0.84 9.96 11.77
C ASN A 50 -1.86 8.95 11.25
N LEU A 51 -2.15 7.95 12.07
CA LEU A 51 -3.15 6.92 11.77
C LEU A 51 -4.20 6.95 12.88
N SER A 52 -5.45 7.18 12.50
CA SER A 52 -6.56 7.16 13.46
C SER A 52 -6.84 5.72 13.93
N SER A 53 -7.55 5.60 15.05
CA SER A 53 -7.97 4.28 15.54
C SER A 53 -8.84 3.54 14.52
N HIS A 54 -9.66 4.26 13.75
CA HIS A 54 -10.47 3.67 12.68
C HIS A 54 -9.61 3.16 11.53
N GLN A 55 -8.57 3.90 11.13
CA GLN A 55 -7.64 3.46 10.10
C GLN A 55 -6.86 2.23 10.53
N ILE A 56 -6.44 2.18 11.78
CA ILE A 56 -5.75 1.02 12.33
C ILE A 56 -6.65 -0.21 12.30
N SER A 57 -7.85 -0.12 12.86
CA SER A 57 -8.75 -1.27 12.93
C SER A 57 -9.23 -1.73 11.55
N THR A 58 -9.51 -0.80 10.64
CA THR A 58 -9.96 -1.14 9.29
C THR A 58 -8.85 -1.83 8.50
N ASN A 59 -7.62 -1.33 8.55
CA ASN A 59 -6.51 -1.95 7.83
C ASN A 59 -6.19 -3.36 8.35
N LEU A 60 -6.25 -3.57 9.67
CA LEU A 60 -6.07 -4.91 10.25
C LEU A 60 -7.18 -5.86 9.81
N ARG A 61 -8.43 -5.40 9.83
CA ARG A 61 -9.58 -6.21 9.41
C ARG A 61 -9.48 -6.61 7.93
N LEU A 62 -9.11 -5.66 7.07
CA LEU A 62 -8.97 -5.94 5.64
C LEU A 62 -7.88 -6.98 5.38
N TRP A 63 -6.73 -6.85 6.04
CA TRP A 63 -5.65 -7.82 5.91
C TRP A 63 -6.06 -9.22 6.39
N ASN A 64 -6.83 -9.27 7.48
CA ASN A 64 -7.34 -10.54 8.00
C ASN A 64 -8.38 -11.18 7.08
N MET A 65 -9.16 -10.37 6.36
CA MET A 65 -10.10 -10.87 5.36
C MET A 65 -9.37 -11.49 4.16
N LYS A 66 -8.29 -10.86 3.72
CA LYS A 66 -7.47 -11.37 2.63
C LYS A 66 -6.06 -10.79 2.75
N GLN A 67 -5.07 -11.65 2.99
CA GLN A 67 -3.67 -11.24 2.99
C GLN A 67 -3.29 -10.70 1.62
N GLY A 68 -2.60 -9.57 1.61
CA GLY A 68 -2.22 -8.90 0.38
C GLY A 68 -3.30 -8.01 -0.22
N LEU A 69 -4.42 -7.80 0.47
CA LEU A 69 -5.48 -6.92 -0.03
C LEU A 69 -5.11 -5.44 0.09
N ASN A 70 -4.46 -5.06 1.21
CA ASN A 70 -4.26 -3.64 1.50
C ASN A 70 -2.85 -3.33 1.97
N TYR A 71 -2.41 -2.14 1.59
CA TYR A 71 -1.07 -1.61 1.89
C TYR A 71 -1.15 -0.16 2.30
N ILE A 72 -0.10 0.31 2.97
CA ILE A 72 0.06 1.72 3.32
C ILE A 72 1.30 2.22 2.59
N ILE A 73 1.14 3.28 1.80
CA ILE A 73 2.25 3.92 1.13
C ILE A 73 2.54 5.24 1.86
N VAL A 74 3.80 5.44 2.22
CA VAL A 74 4.22 6.58 3.04
C VAL A 74 5.25 7.40 2.30
N TYR A 75 4.95 8.67 2.10
CA TYR A 75 5.88 9.64 1.56
C TYR A 75 6.57 10.40 2.70
N VAL A 76 7.90 10.49 2.65
CA VAL A 76 8.71 11.19 3.64
C VAL A 76 9.35 12.39 2.97
N PRO A 77 8.73 13.59 3.05
CA PRO A 77 9.21 14.76 2.30
C PRO A 77 10.49 15.38 2.85
N LYS A 78 10.77 15.21 4.15
CA LYS A 78 11.92 15.79 4.83
C LYS A 78 12.72 14.72 5.55
N TYR A 79 13.93 15.09 5.98
CA TYR A 79 14.77 14.18 6.76
C TYR A 79 14.05 13.67 8.00
N ALA A 80 14.09 12.36 8.19
CA ALA A 80 13.59 11.67 9.37
C ALA A 80 14.55 10.51 9.64
N ASN A 81 15.07 10.40 10.87
CA ASN A 81 16.00 9.32 11.25
C ASN A 81 17.13 9.06 10.25
N ASN A 82 17.76 10.10 9.74
CA ASN A 82 18.82 10.04 8.72
C ASN A 82 18.35 9.52 7.36
N LEU A 83 17.04 9.42 7.15
CA LEU A 83 16.50 9.07 5.83
C LEU A 83 16.62 10.27 4.88
N PRO A 84 16.97 10.03 3.62
CA PRO A 84 17.01 11.11 2.64
C PRO A 84 15.62 11.69 2.40
N PRO A 85 15.52 12.99 2.03
CA PRO A 85 14.23 13.59 1.69
C PRO A 85 13.63 12.92 0.46
N ASN A 86 12.32 13.01 0.32
CA ASN A 86 11.55 12.41 -0.78
C ASN A 86 11.63 10.88 -0.82
N SER A 87 11.83 10.25 0.34
CA SER A 87 11.78 8.80 0.46
C SER A 87 10.33 8.31 0.38
N ILE A 88 10.17 7.09 -0.13
CA ILE A 88 8.87 6.46 -0.27
C ILE A 88 8.93 5.03 0.27
N TYR A 89 7.96 4.66 1.11
CA TYR A 89 7.91 3.34 1.74
C TYR A 89 6.56 2.67 1.52
N LEU A 90 6.60 1.35 1.38
CA LEU A 90 5.41 0.51 1.32
C LEU A 90 5.37 -0.40 2.54
N TYR A 91 4.21 -0.46 3.19
CA TYR A 91 3.96 -1.36 4.31
C TYR A 91 2.76 -2.23 4.01
N GLU A 92 2.85 -3.50 4.39
CA GLU A 92 1.67 -4.38 4.38
C GLU A 92 0.65 -3.89 5.41
N GLY A 93 -0.63 -4.08 5.12
CA GLY A 93 -1.72 -3.60 5.99
C GLY A 93 -1.65 -4.14 7.42
N ARG A 94 -1.08 -5.35 7.61
CA ARG A 94 -0.90 -5.95 8.92
C ARG A 94 0.04 -5.15 9.84
N LYS A 95 0.86 -4.28 9.26
CA LYS A 95 1.85 -3.49 9.99
C LYS A 95 1.33 -2.13 10.45
N VAL A 96 0.04 -1.86 10.24
CA VAL A 96 -0.54 -0.54 10.52
C VAL A 96 -0.37 -0.11 11.98
N LYS A 97 -0.48 -1.04 12.93
CA LYS A 97 -0.35 -0.75 14.35
C LYS A 97 1.09 -0.37 14.72
N GLU A 98 2.05 -1.15 14.26
CA GLU A 98 3.47 -0.87 14.45
C GLU A 98 3.86 0.44 13.79
N LEU A 99 3.32 0.71 12.60
CA LEU A 99 3.55 1.97 11.88
C LEU A 99 3.00 3.16 12.66
N ALA A 100 1.83 3.03 13.28
CA ALA A 100 1.24 4.08 14.11
C ALA A 100 2.09 4.37 15.36
N LEU A 101 2.68 3.33 15.95
CA LEU A 101 3.49 3.45 17.17
C LEU A 101 4.91 3.94 16.89
N LYS A 102 5.55 3.41 15.87
CA LYS A 102 6.97 3.63 15.58
C LYS A 102 7.23 4.61 14.43
N GLY A 103 6.19 4.91 13.63
CA GLY A 103 6.36 5.71 12.44
C GLY A 103 7.33 5.04 11.46
N VAL A 104 8.16 5.84 10.81
CA VAL A 104 9.13 5.35 9.82
C VAL A 104 10.31 4.57 10.43
N ASN A 105 10.34 4.41 11.75
CA ASN A 105 11.26 3.49 12.41
C ASN A 105 10.85 2.03 12.21
N GLU A 106 9.58 1.78 11.88
CA GLU A 106 9.14 0.44 11.49
C GLU A 106 9.74 0.11 10.12
N PRO A 107 10.45 -1.03 9.98
CA PRO A 107 11.02 -1.40 8.68
C PRO A 107 9.95 -1.61 7.62
N PRO A 108 10.09 -0.98 6.44
CA PRO A 108 9.12 -1.15 5.37
C PRO A 108 9.28 -2.46 4.60
N THR A 109 8.21 -2.86 3.92
CA THR A 109 8.24 -3.99 2.96
C THR A 109 9.09 -3.63 1.76
N ALA A 110 9.00 -2.38 1.28
CA ALA A 110 9.79 -1.85 0.19
C ALA A 110 10.05 -0.36 0.45
N ASN A 111 11.20 0.15 0.02
CA ASN A 111 11.70 1.45 0.45
C ASN A 111 12.05 2.42 -0.69
N ASN A 112 11.70 2.08 -1.91
CA ASN A 112 11.80 2.99 -3.06
C ASN A 112 10.85 2.54 -4.15
N TRP A 113 10.66 3.36 -5.20
CA TRP A 113 9.71 3.04 -6.26
C TRP A 113 10.05 1.74 -6.99
N ASP A 114 11.32 1.47 -7.23
CA ASP A 114 11.73 0.25 -7.93
C ASP A 114 11.40 -1.00 -7.13
N THR A 115 11.70 -1.00 -5.84
CA THR A 115 11.40 -2.14 -4.97
C THR A 115 9.91 -2.28 -4.71
N ILE A 116 9.17 -1.18 -4.61
CA ILE A 116 7.71 -1.19 -4.49
C ILE A 116 7.09 -1.83 -5.72
N SER A 117 7.48 -1.35 -6.90
CA SER A 117 6.99 -1.87 -8.17
C SER A 117 7.30 -3.37 -8.33
N SER A 118 8.54 -3.76 -8.07
CA SER A 118 8.97 -5.16 -8.17
C SER A 118 8.22 -6.06 -7.18
N TYR A 119 8.02 -5.60 -5.96
CA TYR A 119 7.27 -6.34 -4.95
C TYR A 119 5.82 -6.57 -5.37
N LEU A 120 5.14 -5.51 -5.80
CA LEU A 120 3.73 -5.61 -6.21
C LEU A 120 3.56 -6.51 -7.42
N LEU A 121 4.44 -6.39 -8.42
CA LEU A 121 4.42 -7.26 -9.59
C LEU A 121 4.63 -8.73 -9.21
N LYS A 122 5.58 -8.99 -8.36
CA LYS A 122 5.92 -10.36 -7.92
C LYS A 122 4.76 -11.01 -7.15
N VAL A 123 4.12 -10.26 -6.27
CA VAL A 123 3.10 -10.80 -5.35
C VAL A 123 1.72 -10.83 -5.98
N HIS A 124 1.38 -9.84 -6.81
CA HIS A 124 0.01 -9.61 -7.29
C HIS A 124 -0.21 -9.88 -8.77
N GLU A 125 0.84 -10.15 -9.54
CA GLU A 125 0.68 -10.46 -10.95
C GLU A 125 -0.10 -11.78 -11.10
N GLN A 126 -1.21 -11.71 -11.84
CA GLN A 126 -2.01 -12.90 -12.15
C GLN A 126 -1.26 -13.76 -13.15
N ARG A 127 -1.10 -15.05 -12.82
CA ARG A 127 -0.40 -16.01 -13.69
C ARG A 127 -1.34 -16.52 -14.77
N THR A 128 -1.22 -15.96 -15.96
CA THR A 128 -1.99 -16.37 -17.14
C THR A 128 -1.87 -17.87 -17.41
N THR A 129 -0.68 -18.44 -17.24
CA THR A 129 -0.41 -19.86 -17.42
C THR A 129 -1.29 -20.74 -16.55
N LYS A 130 -1.48 -20.35 -15.30
CA LYS A 130 -2.29 -21.11 -14.33
C LYS A 130 -3.78 -21.08 -14.70
N SER A 131 -4.25 -19.94 -15.21
CA SER A 131 -5.63 -19.80 -15.69
C SER A 131 -5.90 -20.65 -16.93
N LEU A 132 -4.96 -20.73 -17.86
CA LEU A 132 -5.05 -21.55 -19.06
C LEU A 132 -5.08 -23.04 -18.73
N GLU A 133 -4.27 -23.51 -17.79
CA GLU A 133 -4.26 -24.90 -17.34
C GLU A 133 -5.61 -25.32 -16.73
N ILE A 134 -6.21 -24.45 -15.95
CA ILE A 134 -7.52 -24.69 -15.32
C ILE A 134 -8.61 -24.74 -16.37
N SER A 135 -8.57 -23.88 -17.38
CA SER A 135 -9.59 -23.83 -18.44
C SER A 135 -9.51 -25.01 -19.43
N GLN A 136 -8.38 -25.68 -19.51
CA GLN A 136 -8.19 -26.86 -20.39
C GLN A 136 -8.58 -28.17 -19.72
N LYS A 137 -8.88 -28.15 -18.45
CA LYS A 137 -9.38 -29.31 -17.71
C LYS A 137 -10.89 -29.37 -17.73
#